data_9d015cc63590db477a26146f86459ab7
#
_entry.id   9d015cc63590db477a26146f86459ab7
#
_cell.length_a   1.000
_cell.length_b   1.000
_cell.length_c   1.000
_cell.angle_alpha   90.00
_cell.angle_beta   90.00
_cell.angle_gamma   90.00
#
_symmetry.space_group_name_H-M   'P 1'
#
loop_
_entity.id
_entity.type
_entity.pdbx_description
1 polymer ?
#
loop_
_entity_poly.entity_id
_entity_poly.type
_entity_poly.pdbx_seq_one_letter_code
_entity_poly.pdbx_strand_id
1 'polypeptide(L)'
;YNYFLQYLLILSKILYRYKILKNQRGIKMNKEKVVSSLNKILELELAGVVKYTHYAFMVQGPYRLTIVQWLRAQAQESLTHAEAVGEHITSLGEHPTLKISDLLETHKHSTEDILNECLEHEKEAIKGYYELMQNVQNGSIMLEEFSRAQIAAEEMHEAELRKMLRDNF
;
A
#
# COMPACT_ATOMS: atom_id res chain seq x y z
N TYR A 1 33.76 2.24 49.54
CA TYR A 1 32.92 1.10 49.10
C TYR A 1 31.64 1.53 48.32
N ASN A 2 31.06 2.67 48.66
CA ASN A 2 29.81 3.11 48.04
C ASN A 2 29.95 3.59 46.56
N TYR A 3 31.07 4.22 46.23
CA TYR A 3 31.29 4.73 44.85
C TYR A 3 31.56 3.63 43.83
N PHE A 4 32.17 2.53 44.23
CA PHE A 4 32.42 1.39 43.36
C PHE A 4 31.15 0.65 42.99
N LEU A 5 30.23 0.47 43.92
CA LEU A 5 28.89 -0.10 43.68
C LEU A 5 28.02 0.79 42.78
N GLN A 6 28.06 2.11 42.99
CA GLN A 6 27.38 3.05 42.09
C GLN A 6 27.94 3.02 40.66
N TYR A 7 29.23 2.93 40.53
CA TYR A 7 29.89 2.84 39.20
C TYR A 7 29.51 1.55 38.43
N LEU A 8 29.42 0.41 39.16
CA LEU A 8 28.98 -0.86 38.58
C LEU A 8 27.50 -0.82 38.18
N LEU A 9 26.63 -0.16 38.95
CA LEU A 9 25.23 0.04 38.60
C LEU A 9 25.04 0.93 37.36
N ILE A 10 25.83 1.97 37.23
CA ILE A 10 25.80 2.85 36.03
C ILE A 10 26.30 2.09 34.80
N LEU A 11 27.41 1.35 34.91
CA LEU A 11 27.93 0.51 33.84
C LEU A 11 26.93 -0.57 33.40
N SER A 12 26.26 -1.23 34.35
CA SER A 12 25.24 -2.23 34.03
C SER A 12 24.04 -1.64 33.28
N LYS A 13 23.57 -0.44 33.66
CA LYS A 13 22.51 0.30 32.97
C LYS A 13 22.93 0.72 31.56
N ILE A 14 24.16 1.18 31.39
CA ILE A 14 24.72 1.56 30.08
C ILE A 14 24.82 0.32 29.17
N LEU A 15 25.35 -0.80 29.68
CA LEU A 15 25.46 -2.06 28.95
C LEU A 15 24.09 -2.65 28.60
N TYR A 16 23.13 -2.57 29.51
CA TYR A 16 21.75 -2.99 29.27
C TYR A 16 21.10 -2.14 28.18
N ARG A 17 21.23 -0.81 28.24
CA ARG A 17 20.74 0.12 27.25
C ARG A 17 21.42 -0.08 25.88
N TYR A 18 22.74 -0.33 25.87
CA TYR A 18 23.49 -0.67 24.66
C TYR A 18 23.01 -2.01 24.05
N LYS A 19 22.73 -3.00 24.88
CA LYS A 19 22.21 -4.32 24.45
C LYS A 19 20.79 -4.20 23.87
N ILE A 20 19.92 -3.36 24.46
CA ILE A 20 18.61 -3.04 23.93
C ILE A 20 18.71 -2.31 22.59
N LEU A 21 19.54 -1.28 22.49
CA LEU A 21 19.77 -0.52 21.25
C LEU A 21 20.41 -1.40 20.14
N LYS A 22 21.28 -2.33 20.51
CA LYS A 22 21.86 -3.31 19.58
C LYS A 22 20.84 -4.34 19.13
N ASN A 23 19.92 -4.76 20.00
CA ASN A 23 18.82 -5.67 19.65
C ASN A 23 17.75 -4.98 18.79
N GLN A 24 17.50 -3.69 19.00
CA GLN A 24 16.61 -2.90 18.11
C GLN A 24 17.20 -2.67 16.72
N ARG A 25 18.55 -2.64 16.58
CA ARG A 25 19.23 -2.65 15.27
C ARG A 25 19.28 -4.04 14.62
N GLY A 26 18.82 -5.08 15.31
CA GLY A 26 18.92 -6.49 14.91
C GLY A 26 17.64 -7.14 14.40
N ILE A 27 16.51 -6.41 14.29
CA ILE A 27 15.35 -6.92 13.54
C ILE A 27 15.69 -6.75 12.06
N LYS A 28 16.32 -7.77 11.51
CA LYS A 28 16.67 -7.82 10.09
C LYS A 28 15.37 -8.02 9.32
N MET A 29 14.92 -6.97 8.64
CA MET A 29 13.83 -7.02 7.68
C MET A 29 14.03 -8.23 6.74
N ASN A 30 13.02 -9.07 6.58
CA ASN A 30 13.08 -10.16 5.61
C ASN A 30 12.89 -9.57 4.21
N LYS A 31 14.00 -9.29 3.52
CA LYS A 31 14.01 -8.68 2.19
C LYS A 31 13.15 -9.45 1.18
N GLU A 32 13.20 -10.78 1.17
CA GLU A 32 12.43 -11.61 0.23
C GLU A 32 10.92 -11.42 0.41
N LYS A 33 10.45 -11.40 1.66
CA LYS A 33 9.03 -11.16 1.95
C LYS A 33 8.61 -9.74 1.54
N VAL A 34 9.43 -8.74 1.84
CA VAL A 34 9.15 -7.35 1.48
C VAL A 34 9.07 -7.19 -0.04
N VAL A 35 10.04 -7.72 -0.78
CA VAL A 35 10.04 -7.68 -2.25
C VAL A 35 8.84 -8.44 -2.83
N SER A 36 8.46 -9.58 -2.23
CA SER A 36 7.26 -10.31 -2.63
C SER A 36 5.99 -9.50 -2.42
N SER A 37 5.84 -8.82 -1.28
CA SER A 37 4.69 -7.91 -1.03
C SER A 37 4.69 -6.73 -2.00
N LEU A 38 5.82 -6.08 -2.22
CA LEU A 38 5.94 -4.97 -3.17
C LEU A 38 5.58 -5.40 -4.60
N ASN A 39 6.04 -6.57 -5.06
CA ASN A 39 5.68 -7.06 -6.40
C ASN A 39 4.18 -7.36 -6.53
N LYS A 40 3.53 -7.93 -5.51
CA LYS A 40 2.08 -8.13 -5.52
C LYS A 40 1.31 -6.81 -5.61
N ILE A 41 1.76 -5.79 -4.86
CA ILE A 41 1.17 -4.45 -4.94
C ILE A 41 1.40 -3.86 -6.33
N LEU A 42 2.60 -3.95 -6.89
CA LEU A 42 2.90 -3.49 -8.24
C LEU A 42 1.96 -4.12 -9.28
N GLU A 43 1.75 -5.44 -9.21
CA GLU A 43 0.85 -6.18 -10.08
C GLU A 43 -0.60 -5.68 -9.95
N LEU A 44 -1.04 -5.37 -8.73
CA LEU A 44 -2.38 -4.87 -8.44
C LEU A 44 -2.58 -3.43 -8.94
N GLU A 45 -1.61 -2.54 -8.69
CA GLU A 45 -1.66 -1.15 -9.15
C GLU A 45 -1.68 -1.07 -10.67
N LEU A 46 -0.85 -1.87 -11.37
CA LEU A 46 -0.90 -1.94 -12.84
C LEU A 46 -2.23 -2.49 -13.36
N ALA A 47 -2.84 -3.44 -12.65
CA ALA A 47 -4.20 -3.89 -12.95
C ALA A 47 -5.23 -2.77 -12.72
N GLY A 48 -5.06 -1.94 -11.68
CA GLY A 48 -5.86 -0.75 -11.42
C GLY A 48 -5.86 0.22 -12.59
N VAL A 49 -4.68 0.53 -13.15
CA VAL A 49 -4.56 1.38 -14.36
C VAL A 49 -5.45 0.86 -15.49
N VAL A 50 -5.41 -0.45 -15.75
CA VAL A 50 -6.19 -1.07 -16.83
C VAL A 50 -7.69 -1.05 -16.49
N LYS A 51 -8.08 -1.46 -15.28
CA LYS A 51 -9.48 -1.52 -14.82
C LYS A 51 -10.15 -0.14 -14.86
N TYR A 52 -9.56 0.87 -14.22
CA TYR A 52 -10.12 2.22 -14.20
C TYR A 52 -10.23 2.84 -15.59
N THR A 53 -9.22 2.61 -16.45
CA THR A 53 -9.27 3.05 -17.86
C THR A 53 -10.41 2.36 -18.61
N HIS A 54 -10.58 1.04 -18.45
CA HIS A 54 -11.66 0.27 -19.06
C HIS A 54 -13.02 0.76 -18.59
N TYR A 55 -13.23 0.91 -17.28
CA TYR A 55 -14.50 1.39 -16.73
C TYR A 55 -14.85 2.80 -17.24
N ALA A 56 -13.86 3.69 -17.41
CA ALA A 56 -14.07 5.01 -18.00
C ALA A 56 -14.66 4.95 -19.42
N PHE A 57 -14.35 3.91 -20.20
CA PHE A 57 -14.98 3.69 -21.51
C PHE A 57 -16.44 3.22 -21.36
N MET A 58 -16.72 2.40 -20.36
CA MET A 58 -18.00 1.70 -20.22
C MET A 58 -19.10 2.53 -19.55
N VAL A 59 -18.77 3.51 -18.70
CA VAL A 59 -19.76 4.37 -18.04
C VAL A 59 -20.65 5.08 -19.06
N GLN A 60 -21.98 4.98 -18.89
CA GLN A 60 -22.99 5.65 -19.71
C GLN A 60 -24.00 6.39 -18.79
N GLY A 61 -24.83 7.23 -19.41
CA GLY A 61 -25.90 7.93 -18.71
C GLY A 61 -25.55 9.35 -18.26
N PRO A 62 -26.44 10.00 -17.49
CA PRO A 62 -26.37 11.44 -17.20
C PRO A 62 -25.16 11.86 -16.38
N TYR A 63 -24.62 10.97 -15.54
CA TYR A 63 -23.47 11.25 -14.67
C TYR A 63 -22.12 10.89 -15.30
N ARG A 64 -22.13 10.45 -16.57
CA ARG A 64 -20.92 9.97 -17.27
C ARG A 64 -19.73 10.92 -17.15
N LEU A 65 -19.94 12.22 -17.37
CA LEU A 65 -18.81 13.18 -17.40
C LEU A 65 -18.04 13.21 -16.09
N THR A 66 -18.77 13.26 -14.97
CA THR A 66 -18.18 13.33 -13.63
C THR A 66 -17.50 12.00 -13.27
N ILE A 67 -18.16 10.87 -13.51
CA ILE A 67 -17.63 9.54 -13.17
C ILE A 67 -16.42 9.19 -14.03
N VAL A 68 -16.43 9.49 -15.31
CA VAL A 68 -15.30 9.26 -16.22
C VAL A 68 -14.08 10.10 -15.80
N GLN A 69 -14.31 11.35 -15.38
CA GLN A 69 -13.21 12.19 -14.89
C GLN A 69 -12.58 11.58 -13.63
N TRP A 70 -13.39 11.12 -12.69
CA TRP A 70 -12.94 10.45 -11.48
C TRP A 70 -12.18 9.15 -11.80
N LEU A 71 -12.74 8.26 -12.61
CA LEU A 71 -12.10 6.99 -13.01
C LEU A 71 -10.72 7.22 -13.68
N ARG A 72 -10.60 8.24 -14.51
CA ARG A 72 -9.32 8.59 -15.14
C ARG A 72 -8.30 9.11 -14.14
N ALA A 73 -8.75 9.85 -13.13
CA ALA A 73 -7.89 10.28 -12.03
C ALA A 73 -7.37 9.08 -11.24
N GLN A 74 -8.26 8.11 -10.93
CA GLN A 74 -7.85 6.87 -10.26
C GLN A 74 -6.86 6.05 -11.08
N ALA A 75 -7.05 5.94 -12.40
CA ALA A 75 -6.08 5.27 -13.28
C ALA A 75 -4.69 5.92 -13.23
N GLN A 76 -4.64 7.26 -13.20
CA GLN A 76 -3.38 8.00 -13.09
C GLN A 76 -2.74 7.84 -11.71
N GLU A 77 -3.54 7.77 -10.65
CA GLU A 77 -3.05 7.57 -9.28
C GLU A 77 -2.46 6.17 -9.11
N SER A 78 -3.17 5.11 -9.57
CA SER A 78 -2.64 3.74 -9.60
C SER A 78 -1.30 3.65 -10.35
N LEU A 79 -1.15 4.39 -11.46
CA LEU A 79 0.14 4.45 -12.17
C LEU A 79 1.23 5.09 -11.30
N THR A 80 0.91 6.16 -10.61
CA THR A 80 1.85 6.84 -9.69
C THR A 80 2.27 5.92 -8.53
N HIS A 81 1.32 5.16 -7.99
CA HIS A 81 1.60 4.15 -6.95
C HIS A 81 2.50 3.03 -7.49
N ALA A 82 2.21 2.50 -8.69
CA ALA A 82 3.03 1.49 -9.36
C ALA A 82 4.48 1.97 -9.57
N GLU A 83 4.67 3.21 -10.03
CA GLU A 83 5.99 3.81 -10.19
C GLU A 83 6.74 3.88 -8.85
N ALA A 84 6.10 4.36 -7.78
CA ALA A 84 6.70 4.44 -6.46
C ALA A 84 7.09 3.05 -5.91
N VAL A 85 6.22 2.06 -6.07
CA VAL A 85 6.49 0.67 -5.67
C VAL A 85 7.67 0.09 -6.45
N GLY A 86 7.72 0.33 -7.77
CA GLY A 86 8.83 -0.09 -8.63
C GLY A 86 10.17 0.49 -8.19
N GLU A 87 10.21 1.79 -7.84
CA GLU A 87 11.39 2.45 -7.29
C GLU A 87 11.83 1.84 -5.94
N HIS A 88 10.89 1.48 -5.08
CA HIS A 88 11.22 0.79 -3.83
C HIS A 88 11.83 -0.60 -4.07
N ILE A 89 11.32 -1.38 -5.03
CA ILE A 89 11.89 -2.70 -5.38
C ILE A 89 13.32 -2.54 -5.88
N THR A 90 13.57 -1.61 -6.80
CA THR A 90 14.92 -1.36 -7.35
C THR A 90 15.87 -0.81 -6.31
N SER A 91 15.40 0.03 -5.37
CA SER A 91 16.22 0.51 -4.25
C SER A 91 16.69 -0.61 -3.32
N LEU A 92 15.96 -1.72 -3.26
CA LEU A 92 16.34 -2.93 -2.56
C LEU A 92 17.31 -3.81 -3.38
N GLY A 93 17.66 -3.40 -4.62
CA GLY A 93 18.52 -4.14 -5.53
C GLY A 93 17.83 -5.35 -6.17
N GLU A 94 16.49 -5.32 -6.29
CA GLU A 94 15.69 -6.38 -6.89
C GLU A 94 15.03 -5.91 -8.19
N HIS A 95 14.46 -6.86 -8.93
CA HIS A 95 13.85 -6.60 -10.24
C HIS A 95 12.32 -6.57 -10.09
N PRO A 96 11.63 -5.47 -10.51
CA PRO A 96 10.17 -5.39 -10.53
C PRO A 96 9.56 -6.42 -11.49
N THR A 97 8.42 -6.99 -11.09
CA THR A 97 7.66 -7.90 -11.96
C THR A 97 7.13 -7.18 -13.21
N LEU A 98 6.98 -7.93 -14.32
CA LEU A 98 6.25 -7.48 -15.52
C LEU A 98 4.82 -8.01 -15.57
N LYS A 99 4.39 -8.74 -14.53
CA LYS A 99 3.02 -9.25 -14.45
C LYS A 99 2.07 -8.15 -13.99
N ILE A 100 0.80 -8.35 -14.32
CA ILE A 100 -0.32 -7.63 -13.71
C ILE A 100 -1.21 -8.65 -13.01
N SER A 101 -1.96 -8.22 -11.98
CA SER A 101 -2.96 -9.08 -11.34
C SER A 101 -4.06 -9.46 -12.32
N ASP A 102 -4.73 -10.57 -12.05
CA ASP A 102 -5.80 -11.07 -12.91
C ASP A 102 -6.89 -10.02 -13.10
N LEU A 103 -7.28 -9.85 -14.35
CA LEU A 103 -8.36 -8.96 -14.76
C LEU A 103 -9.58 -9.80 -15.11
N LEU A 104 -10.62 -9.72 -14.26
CA LEU A 104 -11.88 -10.40 -14.51
C LEU A 104 -12.86 -9.43 -15.18
N GLU A 105 -13.24 -9.72 -16.43
CA GLU A 105 -14.34 -9.03 -17.11
C GLU A 105 -15.67 -9.66 -16.70
N THR A 106 -16.50 -8.90 -16.00
CA THR A 106 -17.81 -9.38 -15.50
C THR A 106 -18.94 -9.11 -16.47
N HIS A 107 -18.71 -8.27 -17.48
CA HIS A 107 -19.73 -7.74 -18.41
C HIS A 107 -20.89 -7.01 -17.70
N LYS A 108 -20.65 -6.51 -16.49
CA LYS A 108 -21.58 -5.68 -15.74
C LYS A 108 -21.11 -4.23 -15.81
N HIS A 109 -21.90 -3.38 -16.44
CA HIS A 109 -21.50 -2.02 -16.75
C HIS A 109 -22.46 -0.96 -16.24
N SER A 110 -23.36 -1.28 -15.32
CA SER A 110 -24.08 -0.24 -14.62
C SER A 110 -23.10 0.60 -13.80
N THR A 111 -23.41 1.86 -13.56
CA THR A 111 -22.56 2.72 -12.73
C THR A 111 -22.33 2.11 -11.34
N GLU A 112 -23.36 1.49 -10.76
CA GLU A 112 -23.29 0.82 -9.47
C GLU A 112 -22.35 -0.40 -9.51
N ASP A 113 -22.46 -1.25 -10.53
CA ASP A 113 -21.54 -2.40 -10.70
C ASP A 113 -20.08 -1.94 -10.81
N ILE A 114 -19.81 -0.94 -11.66
CA ILE A 114 -18.46 -0.38 -11.84
C ILE A 114 -17.90 0.16 -10.51
N LEU A 115 -18.71 0.94 -9.77
CA LEU A 115 -18.26 1.48 -8.47
C LEU A 115 -18.03 0.38 -7.42
N ASN A 116 -18.82 -0.68 -7.43
CA ASN A 116 -18.61 -1.84 -6.56
C ASN A 116 -17.32 -2.59 -6.92
N GLU A 117 -17.02 -2.77 -8.20
CA GLU A 117 -15.75 -3.38 -8.64
C GLU A 117 -14.53 -2.51 -8.32
N CYS A 118 -14.67 -1.18 -8.39
CA CYS A 118 -13.67 -0.24 -7.88
C CYS A 118 -13.47 -0.42 -6.37
N LEU A 119 -14.55 -0.48 -5.60
CA LEU A 119 -14.50 -0.66 -4.14
C LEU A 119 -13.77 -1.94 -3.72
N GLU A 120 -13.99 -3.04 -4.42
CA GLU A 120 -13.27 -4.29 -4.15
C GLU A 120 -11.78 -4.16 -4.50
N HIS A 121 -11.44 -3.42 -5.56
CA HIS A 121 -10.03 -3.16 -5.91
C HIS A 121 -9.31 -2.37 -4.82
N GLU A 122 -9.90 -1.29 -4.29
CA GLU A 122 -9.32 -0.51 -3.19
C GLU A 122 -9.12 -1.34 -1.91
N LYS A 123 -10.09 -2.21 -1.57
CA LYS A 123 -9.94 -3.12 -0.44
C LYS A 123 -8.76 -4.09 -0.59
N GLU A 124 -8.52 -4.57 -1.80
CA GLU A 124 -7.37 -5.43 -2.09
C GLU A 124 -6.06 -4.64 -1.98
N ALA A 125 -6.02 -3.40 -2.45
CA ALA A 125 -4.87 -2.52 -2.31
C ALA A 125 -4.55 -2.23 -0.84
N ILE A 126 -5.55 -1.83 -0.05
CA ILE A 126 -5.43 -1.62 1.40
C ILE A 126 -4.82 -2.86 2.07
N LYS A 127 -5.35 -4.04 1.78
CA LYS A 127 -4.83 -5.31 2.33
C LYS A 127 -3.37 -5.54 1.95
N GLY A 128 -3.00 -5.30 0.70
CA GLY A 128 -1.63 -5.42 0.21
C GLY A 128 -0.66 -4.49 0.95
N TYR A 129 -1.03 -3.24 1.13
CA TYR A 129 -0.22 -2.27 1.86
C TYR A 129 -0.13 -2.57 3.37
N TYR A 130 -1.19 -3.10 3.99
CA TYR A 130 -1.12 -3.59 5.38
C TYR A 130 -0.17 -4.78 5.51
N GLU A 131 -0.17 -5.73 4.55
CA GLU A 131 0.77 -6.85 4.53
C GLU A 131 2.22 -6.35 4.40
N LEU A 132 2.47 -5.38 3.51
CA LEU A 132 3.77 -4.72 3.37
C LEU A 132 4.20 -4.07 4.68
N MET A 133 3.32 -3.27 5.31
CA MET A 133 3.60 -2.60 6.57
C MET A 133 4.02 -3.59 7.67
N GLN A 134 3.35 -4.74 7.78
CA GLN A 134 3.73 -5.78 8.74
C GLN A 134 5.12 -6.36 8.45
N ASN A 135 5.48 -6.54 7.17
CA ASN A 135 6.76 -7.10 6.75
C ASN A 135 7.94 -6.14 6.92
N VAL A 136 7.70 -4.82 6.93
CA VAL A 136 8.74 -3.79 7.07
C VAL A 136 8.88 -3.24 8.49
N GLN A 137 7.96 -3.56 9.39
CA GLN A 137 7.88 -3.02 10.74
C GLN A 137 9.20 -3.18 11.50
N ASN A 138 9.71 -2.08 12.06
CA ASN A 138 11.00 -1.98 12.74
C ASN A 138 12.23 -2.35 11.87
N GLY A 139 12.05 -2.50 10.56
CA GLY A 139 13.11 -2.85 9.62
C GLY A 139 13.53 -1.70 8.70
N SER A 140 12.56 -0.89 8.24
CA SER A 140 12.80 0.24 7.36
C SER A 140 11.79 1.36 7.60
N ILE A 141 12.21 2.47 8.21
CA ILE A 141 11.35 3.64 8.45
C ILE A 141 10.79 4.16 7.12
N MET A 142 11.59 4.23 6.07
CA MET A 142 11.15 4.69 4.76
C MET A 142 9.98 3.87 4.23
N LEU A 143 10.06 2.54 4.28
CA LEU A 143 9.01 1.65 3.80
C LEU A 143 7.79 1.61 4.74
N GLU A 144 7.99 1.80 6.04
CA GLU A 144 6.88 1.94 6.99
C GLU A 144 6.07 3.19 6.71
N GLU A 145 6.71 4.35 6.54
CA GLU A 145 6.03 5.61 6.24
C GLU A 145 5.38 5.58 4.85
N PHE A 146 6.05 4.99 3.85
CA PHE A 146 5.44 4.74 2.55
C PHE A 146 4.16 3.92 2.69
N SER A 147 4.23 2.77 3.37
CA SER A 147 3.05 1.90 3.56
C SER A 147 1.91 2.63 4.28
N ARG A 148 2.21 3.42 5.32
CA ARG A 148 1.21 4.20 6.06
C ARG A 148 0.54 5.26 5.18
N ALA A 149 1.33 5.96 4.37
CA ALA A 149 0.81 6.98 3.47
C ALA A 149 -0.15 6.36 2.43
N GLN A 150 0.24 5.23 1.86
CA GLN A 150 -0.60 4.53 0.89
C GLN A 150 -1.88 3.96 1.52
N ILE A 151 -1.78 3.32 2.70
CA ILE A 151 -2.97 2.85 3.42
C ILE A 151 -3.95 4.02 3.65
N ALA A 152 -3.46 5.17 4.11
CA ALA A 152 -4.32 6.33 4.36
C ALA A 152 -4.98 6.86 3.07
N ALA A 153 -4.29 6.83 1.93
CA ALA A 153 -4.84 7.22 0.63
C ALA A 153 -5.95 6.25 0.19
N GLU A 154 -5.67 4.94 0.20
CA GLU A 154 -6.65 3.94 -0.24
C GLU A 154 -7.87 3.85 0.70
N GLU A 155 -7.70 4.05 2.01
CA GLU A 155 -8.83 4.17 2.95
C GLU A 155 -9.72 5.39 2.63
N MET A 156 -9.15 6.49 2.13
CA MET A 156 -9.92 7.65 1.68
C MET A 156 -10.68 7.34 0.39
N HIS A 157 -10.08 6.63 -0.57
CA HIS A 157 -10.75 6.17 -1.80
C HIS A 157 -11.89 5.21 -1.50
N GLU A 158 -11.65 4.22 -0.62
CA GLU A 158 -12.70 3.32 -0.14
C GLU A 158 -13.87 4.10 0.48
N ALA A 159 -13.58 5.07 1.35
CA ALA A 159 -14.60 5.89 1.99
C ALA A 159 -15.41 6.72 0.98
N GLU A 160 -14.76 7.26 -0.06
CA GLU A 160 -15.42 8.03 -1.12
C GLU A 160 -16.31 7.13 -1.98
N LEU A 161 -15.83 5.96 -2.40
CA LEU A 161 -16.64 4.97 -3.13
C LEU A 161 -17.86 4.54 -2.35
N ARG A 162 -17.74 4.32 -1.04
CA ARG A 162 -18.87 4.00 -0.16
C ARG A 162 -19.90 5.14 -0.12
N LYS A 163 -19.48 6.41 -0.22
CA LYS A 163 -20.40 7.56 -0.31
C LYS A 163 -21.09 7.61 -1.67
N MET A 164 -20.35 7.34 -2.76
CA MET A 164 -20.91 7.31 -4.11
C MET A 164 -21.95 6.18 -4.30
N LEU A 165 -21.79 5.07 -3.58
CA LEU A 165 -22.70 3.90 -3.59
C LEU A 165 -23.89 4.03 -2.65
N ARG A 166 -23.93 5.05 -1.78
CA ARG A 166 -25.10 5.25 -0.90
C ARG A 166 -26.29 5.78 -1.68
N ASP A 167 -27.35 5.00 -1.70
CA ASP A 167 -28.68 5.47 -2.09
C ASP A 167 -29.23 6.37 -0.99
N ASN A 168 -29.32 7.66 -1.27
CA ASN A 168 -30.07 8.68 -0.54
C ASN A 168 -29.86 8.84 0.98
N PHE A 169 -29.59 10.09 1.35
CA PHE A 169 -29.92 10.59 2.69
C PHE A 169 -31.45 10.74 2.82
#